data_382bd1d3e9f89c5ea87ca1529dd81ce2
#
_entry.id   382bd1d3e9f89c5ea87ca1529dd81ce2
#
_cell.length_a   1.000
_cell.length_b   1.000
_cell.length_c   1.000
_cell.angle_alpha   90.00
_cell.angle_beta   90.00
_cell.angle_gamma   90.00
#
_symmetry.space_group_name_H-M   'P 1'
#
loop_
_entity.id
_entity.type
_entity.pdbx_description
1 polymer ?
#
loop_
_entity_poly.entity_id
_entity_poly.type
_entity_poly.pdbx_seq_one_letter_code
_entity_poly.pdbx_strand_id
1 'polypeptide(L)'
;KNQLCWDLPAMDSFYLNKCIYDVDDRTYQSVIGELTELLDVKEQVNIQVRRLSLGERMKMELIAALIHRPEILFLDEPTIGLDLISQKKIRDFLKYYNEQTKTTIILTSHYMQDIEELCRDVVIINSGLVVYDGSLKHVNDIMGNKKRLSFQLAKQVPKEQLERYGHVCRAEDYEVTFEVERSQVNTCASLVLKELPVVDFNAADVPIEEGIAMFYEKAGGKTNDGE
;
A
#
# COMPACT_ATOMS: atom_id res chain seq x y z
N LYS A 1 -3.29 14.80 -11.63
CA LYS A 1 -3.29 16.15 -12.27
C LYS A 1 -3.40 17.18 -11.17
N ASN A 2 -2.48 18.16 -11.09
CA ASN A 2 -2.52 19.19 -10.04
C ASN A 2 -3.83 19.99 -10.15
N GLN A 3 -4.60 20.02 -9.08
CA GLN A 3 -5.84 20.82 -8.97
C GLN A 3 -5.58 22.18 -8.30
N LEU A 4 -4.36 22.41 -7.80
CA LEU A 4 -3.98 23.60 -7.07
C LEU A 4 -3.23 24.60 -7.96
N CYS A 5 -3.53 25.88 -7.79
CA CYS A 5 -2.81 26.98 -8.44
C CYS A 5 -1.47 27.20 -7.73
N TRP A 6 -0.35 26.99 -8.43
CA TRP A 6 1.01 26.96 -7.87
C TRP A 6 1.42 28.24 -7.14
N ASP A 7 1.04 29.38 -7.67
CA ASP A 7 1.43 30.70 -7.14
C ASP A 7 0.43 31.32 -6.14
N LEU A 8 -0.69 30.63 -5.92
CA LEU A 8 -1.75 31.07 -5.01
C LEU A 8 -1.77 30.20 -3.75
N PRO A 9 -2.35 30.68 -2.63
CA PRO A 9 -2.72 29.85 -1.50
C PRO A 9 -3.67 28.73 -1.92
N ALA A 10 -3.59 27.59 -1.20
CA ALA A 10 -4.49 26.46 -1.48
C ALA A 10 -5.98 26.86 -1.31
N MET A 11 -6.27 27.76 -0.38
CA MET A 11 -7.62 28.26 -0.12
C MET A 11 -8.26 28.91 -1.36
N ASP A 12 -7.47 29.59 -2.20
CA ASP A 12 -8.00 30.20 -3.45
C ASP A 12 -8.40 29.12 -4.46
N SER A 13 -7.62 28.02 -4.53
CA SER A 13 -7.98 26.88 -5.37
C SER A 13 -9.21 26.14 -4.82
N PHE A 14 -9.35 26.07 -3.50
CA PHE A 14 -10.55 25.51 -2.86
C PHE A 14 -11.80 26.32 -3.19
N TYR A 15 -11.69 27.65 -3.13
CA TYR A 15 -12.79 28.53 -3.50
C TYR A 15 -13.16 28.40 -4.99
N LEU A 16 -12.16 28.27 -5.87
CA LEU A 16 -12.39 27.98 -7.27
C LEU A 16 -13.16 26.67 -7.48
N ASN A 17 -12.75 25.59 -6.81
CA ASN A 17 -13.46 24.31 -6.87
C ASN A 17 -14.88 24.42 -6.33
N LYS A 18 -15.10 25.17 -5.23
CA LYS A 18 -16.44 25.48 -4.74
C LYS A 18 -17.32 26.07 -5.84
N CYS A 19 -16.80 27.07 -6.58
CA CYS A 19 -17.54 27.72 -7.67
C CYS A 19 -17.78 26.78 -8.87
N ILE A 20 -16.79 25.97 -9.25
CA ILE A 20 -16.88 25.02 -10.37
C ILE A 20 -17.95 23.97 -10.12
N TYR A 21 -18.02 23.44 -8.88
CA TYR A 21 -18.93 22.36 -8.48
C TYR A 21 -20.22 22.87 -7.85
N ASP A 22 -20.45 24.19 -7.84
CA ASP A 22 -21.65 24.85 -7.28
C ASP A 22 -21.97 24.41 -5.83
N VAL A 23 -20.91 24.34 -5.01
CA VAL A 23 -21.04 23.96 -3.59
C VAL A 23 -21.51 25.18 -2.79
N ASP A 24 -22.59 25.03 -2.02
CA ASP A 24 -23.11 26.11 -1.17
C ASP A 24 -22.12 26.49 -0.04
N ASP A 25 -22.25 27.74 0.45
CA ASP A 25 -21.32 28.30 1.44
C ASP A 25 -21.26 27.50 2.74
N ARG A 26 -22.40 26.98 3.20
CA ARG A 26 -22.48 26.23 4.46
C ARG A 26 -21.76 24.89 4.35
N THR A 27 -22.02 24.16 3.26
CA THR A 27 -21.35 22.89 2.96
C THR A 27 -19.85 23.11 2.78
N TYR A 28 -19.45 24.13 2.01
CA TYR A 28 -18.04 24.46 1.81
C TYR A 28 -17.30 24.73 3.13
N GLN A 29 -17.83 25.60 4.00
CA GLN A 29 -17.21 25.92 5.28
C GLN A 29 -17.11 24.69 6.19
N SER A 30 -18.16 23.86 6.23
CA SER A 30 -18.15 22.62 6.99
C SER A 30 -17.08 21.64 6.51
N VAL A 31 -17.00 21.41 5.19
CA VAL A 31 -16.04 20.46 4.59
C VAL A 31 -14.60 20.96 4.76
N ILE A 32 -14.33 22.23 4.50
CA ILE A 32 -12.98 22.79 4.70
C ILE A 32 -12.56 22.71 6.15
N GLY A 33 -13.46 23.08 7.09
CA GLY A 33 -13.17 22.98 8.53
C GLY A 33 -12.81 21.56 8.95
N GLU A 34 -13.62 20.59 8.55
CA GLU A 34 -13.41 19.16 8.85
C GLU A 34 -12.12 18.61 8.24
N LEU A 35 -11.94 18.79 6.92
CA LEU A 35 -10.79 18.18 6.22
C LEU A 35 -9.45 18.81 6.62
N THR A 36 -9.42 20.13 6.85
CA THR A 36 -8.18 20.81 7.29
C THR A 36 -7.78 20.40 8.71
N GLU A 37 -8.75 20.07 9.56
CA GLU A 37 -8.51 19.55 10.90
C GLU A 37 -8.01 18.11 10.85
N LEU A 38 -8.71 17.22 10.12
CA LEU A 38 -8.35 15.81 9.99
C LEU A 38 -6.95 15.62 9.37
N LEU A 39 -6.58 16.44 8.42
CA LEU A 39 -5.27 16.38 7.76
C LEU A 39 -4.19 17.21 8.46
N ASP A 40 -4.55 17.94 9.54
CA ASP A 40 -3.61 18.77 10.30
C ASP A 40 -2.89 19.80 9.41
N VAL A 41 -3.67 20.65 8.71
CA VAL A 41 -3.14 21.64 7.76
C VAL A 41 -3.86 23.00 7.83
N LYS A 42 -4.55 23.31 8.92
CA LYS A 42 -5.30 24.57 9.09
C LYS A 42 -4.44 25.82 8.91
N GLU A 43 -3.20 25.78 9.35
CA GLU A 43 -2.28 26.92 9.25
C GLU A 43 -1.68 27.08 7.85
N GLN A 44 -1.57 25.97 7.11
CA GLN A 44 -0.91 25.90 5.81
C GLN A 44 -1.82 26.31 4.62
N VAL A 45 -3.15 26.31 4.80
CA VAL A 45 -4.09 26.58 3.70
C VAL A 45 -3.93 27.98 3.05
N ASN A 46 -3.40 28.95 3.81
CA ASN A 46 -3.15 30.32 3.36
C ASN A 46 -1.73 30.53 2.82
N ILE A 47 -0.90 29.47 2.82
CA ILE A 47 0.45 29.52 2.26
C ILE A 47 0.38 29.21 0.75
N GLN A 48 1.18 29.91 -0.05
CA GLN A 48 1.31 29.63 -1.48
C GLN A 48 1.71 28.16 -1.70
N VAL A 49 1.03 27.47 -2.62
CA VAL A 49 1.22 26.04 -2.90
C VAL A 49 2.67 25.69 -3.18
N ARG A 50 3.40 26.53 -3.92
CA ARG A 50 4.83 26.35 -4.21
C ARG A 50 5.75 26.35 -2.99
N ARG A 51 5.30 26.85 -1.84
CA ARG A 51 6.06 26.94 -0.59
C ARG A 51 5.76 25.79 0.36
N LEU A 52 4.76 24.99 0.06
CA LEU A 52 4.39 23.81 0.83
C LEU A 52 5.36 22.66 0.58
N SER A 53 5.62 21.85 1.60
CA SER A 53 6.26 20.55 1.44
C SER A 53 5.42 19.64 0.55
N LEU A 54 6.02 18.57 0.03
CA LEU A 54 5.30 17.60 -0.79
C LEU A 54 4.11 16.98 -0.05
N GLY A 55 4.30 16.64 1.24
CA GLY A 55 3.24 16.07 2.08
C GLY A 55 2.08 17.04 2.33
N GLU A 56 2.40 18.31 2.65
CA GLU A 56 1.37 19.34 2.83
C GLU A 56 0.61 19.59 1.52
N ARG A 57 1.33 19.68 0.39
CA ARG A 57 0.69 19.83 -0.92
C ARG A 57 -0.23 18.66 -1.26
N MET A 58 0.20 17.41 -1.02
CA MET A 58 -0.65 16.24 -1.25
C MET A 58 -1.94 16.29 -0.42
N LYS A 59 -1.85 16.72 0.84
CA LYS A 59 -3.03 16.92 1.69
C LYS A 59 -3.97 18.00 1.12
N MET A 60 -3.44 19.12 0.58
CA MET A 60 -4.24 20.13 -0.08
C MET A 60 -4.90 19.62 -1.38
N GLU A 61 -4.19 18.80 -2.17
CA GLU A 61 -4.78 18.14 -3.35
C GLU A 61 -5.95 17.23 -2.97
N LEU A 62 -5.83 16.47 -1.87
CA LEU A 62 -6.93 15.65 -1.35
C LEU A 62 -8.13 16.51 -0.92
N ILE A 63 -7.89 17.59 -0.17
CA ILE A 63 -8.96 18.53 0.21
C ILE A 63 -9.67 19.06 -1.04
N ALA A 64 -8.91 19.55 -2.02
CA ALA A 64 -9.45 20.08 -3.26
C ALA A 64 -10.35 19.07 -3.99
N ALA A 65 -9.94 17.78 -4.01
CA ALA A 65 -10.70 16.71 -4.64
C ALA A 65 -11.97 16.31 -3.86
N LEU A 66 -12.07 16.67 -2.59
CA LEU A 66 -13.16 16.24 -1.70
C LEU A 66 -14.19 17.32 -1.38
N ILE A 67 -13.96 18.60 -1.77
CA ILE A 67 -14.82 19.74 -1.46
C ILE A 67 -16.27 19.50 -1.91
N HIS A 68 -16.45 18.90 -3.09
CA HIS A 68 -17.76 18.64 -3.69
C HIS A 68 -18.36 17.28 -3.30
N ARG A 69 -17.76 16.58 -2.32
CA ARG A 69 -18.20 15.26 -1.80
C ARG A 69 -18.49 14.26 -2.93
N PRO A 70 -17.49 13.89 -3.75
CA PRO A 70 -17.68 13.01 -4.89
C PRO A 70 -18.14 11.62 -4.44
N GLU A 71 -18.97 10.94 -5.24
CA GLU A 71 -19.32 9.53 -5.05
C GLU A 71 -18.15 8.60 -5.41
N ILE A 72 -17.31 9.02 -6.35
CA ILE A 72 -16.12 8.29 -6.81
C ILE A 72 -14.91 9.21 -6.79
N LEU A 73 -13.85 8.77 -6.12
CA LEU A 73 -12.57 9.47 -6.02
C LEU A 73 -11.48 8.65 -6.73
N PHE A 74 -10.77 9.28 -7.66
CA PHE A 74 -9.60 8.70 -8.33
C PHE A 74 -8.33 9.30 -7.77
N LEU A 75 -7.43 8.47 -7.28
CA LEU A 75 -6.14 8.85 -6.73
C LEU A 75 -5.02 8.14 -7.50
N ASP A 76 -4.13 8.93 -8.05
CA ASP A 76 -2.97 8.42 -8.79
C ASP A 76 -1.73 8.61 -7.91
N GLU A 77 -1.20 7.48 -7.37
CA GLU A 77 -0.02 7.42 -6.52
C GLU A 77 -0.06 8.42 -5.33
N PRO A 78 -1.08 8.38 -4.45
CA PRO A 78 -1.33 9.44 -3.46
C PRO A 78 -0.26 9.54 -2.37
N THR A 79 0.63 8.58 -2.25
CA THR A 79 1.67 8.52 -1.20
C THR A 79 3.09 8.61 -1.76
N ILE A 80 3.23 8.75 -3.09
CA ILE A 80 4.54 8.75 -3.75
C ILE A 80 5.44 9.90 -3.27
N GLY A 81 6.68 9.57 -2.95
CA GLY A 81 7.69 10.56 -2.55
C GLY A 81 7.48 11.17 -1.17
N LEU A 82 6.51 10.70 -0.40
CA LEU A 82 6.28 11.12 0.96
C LEU A 82 7.14 10.32 1.95
N ASP A 83 7.47 10.94 3.08
CA ASP A 83 8.04 10.23 4.23
C ASP A 83 7.02 9.28 4.87
N LEU A 84 7.51 8.28 5.63
CA LEU A 84 6.68 7.22 6.23
C LEU A 84 5.55 7.76 7.11
N ILE A 85 5.77 8.86 7.83
CA ILE A 85 4.78 9.46 8.72
C ILE A 85 3.66 10.10 7.88
N SER A 86 4.03 10.83 6.83
CA SER A 86 3.09 11.46 5.91
C SER A 86 2.29 10.42 5.13
N GLN A 87 2.91 9.34 4.65
CA GLN A 87 2.23 8.22 4.00
C GLN A 87 1.17 7.63 4.93
N LYS A 88 1.55 7.31 6.17
CA LYS A 88 0.62 6.76 7.16
C LYS A 88 -0.57 7.69 7.42
N LYS A 89 -0.32 8.99 7.62
CA LYS A 89 -1.40 9.97 7.83
C LYS A 89 -2.38 10.01 6.66
N ILE A 90 -1.90 9.91 5.42
CA ILE A 90 -2.77 9.86 4.23
C ILE A 90 -3.58 8.56 4.19
N ARG A 91 -2.97 7.40 4.46
CA ARG A 91 -3.69 6.13 4.52
C ARG A 91 -4.77 6.14 5.60
N ASP A 92 -4.44 6.56 6.82
CA ASP A 92 -5.37 6.65 7.93
C ASP A 92 -6.56 7.57 7.58
N PHE A 93 -6.28 8.72 6.94
CA PHE A 93 -7.29 9.65 6.47
C PHE A 93 -8.20 9.02 5.40
N LEU A 94 -7.64 8.41 4.36
CA LEU A 94 -8.42 7.80 3.27
C LEU A 94 -9.32 6.67 3.79
N LYS A 95 -8.82 5.86 4.71
CA LYS A 95 -9.60 4.80 5.36
C LYS A 95 -10.76 5.37 6.16
N TYR A 96 -10.47 6.34 7.03
CA TYR A 96 -11.49 7.03 7.81
C TYR A 96 -12.55 7.69 6.91
N TYR A 97 -12.12 8.43 5.89
CA TYR A 97 -13.02 9.12 4.96
C TYR A 97 -13.94 8.14 4.22
N ASN A 98 -13.40 7.06 3.69
CA ASN A 98 -14.18 6.00 3.02
C ASN A 98 -15.20 5.36 3.99
N GLU A 99 -14.82 5.11 5.24
CA GLU A 99 -15.72 4.54 6.26
C GLU A 99 -16.87 5.47 6.60
N GLN A 100 -16.64 6.79 6.68
CA GLN A 100 -17.66 7.79 7.02
C GLN A 100 -18.58 8.12 5.84
N THR A 101 -18.03 8.32 4.66
CA THR A 101 -18.77 8.84 3.50
C THR A 101 -19.25 7.77 2.53
N LYS A 102 -18.68 6.54 2.61
CA LYS A 102 -18.90 5.45 1.65
C LYS A 102 -18.52 5.82 0.20
N THR A 103 -17.70 6.85 0.03
CA THR A 103 -17.13 7.22 -1.27
C THR A 103 -16.35 6.05 -1.86
N THR A 104 -16.60 5.70 -3.11
CA THR A 104 -15.79 4.70 -3.80
C THR A 104 -14.44 5.30 -4.15
N ILE A 105 -13.36 4.72 -3.63
CA ILE A 105 -11.99 5.18 -3.90
C ILE A 105 -11.31 4.19 -4.84
N ILE A 106 -10.85 4.69 -5.98
CA ILE A 106 -10.00 3.95 -6.92
C ILE A 106 -8.62 4.59 -6.87
N LEU A 107 -7.62 3.83 -6.47
CA LEU A 107 -6.26 4.34 -6.36
C LEU A 107 -5.28 3.49 -7.17
N THR A 108 -4.24 4.13 -7.70
CA THR A 108 -3.04 3.44 -8.16
C THR A 108 -1.97 3.57 -7.07
N SER A 109 -1.21 2.53 -6.83
CA SER A 109 -0.01 2.56 -6.00
C SER A 109 0.96 1.46 -6.40
N HIS A 110 2.25 1.73 -6.27
CA HIS A 110 3.31 0.73 -6.31
C HIS A 110 3.85 0.41 -4.90
N TYR A 111 3.33 1.06 -3.86
CA TYR A 111 3.60 0.71 -2.47
C TYR A 111 2.60 -0.34 -1.99
N MET A 112 3.08 -1.56 -1.73
CA MET A 112 2.21 -2.66 -1.29
C MET A 112 1.45 -2.34 -0.01
N GLN A 113 2.06 -1.57 0.90
CA GLN A 113 1.42 -1.16 2.14
C GLN A 113 0.13 -0.33 1.90
N ASP A 114 0.08 0.50 0.85
CA ASP A 114 -1.14 1.21 0.48
C ASP A 114 -2.23 0.24 0.03
N ILE A 115 -1.85 -0.74 -0.77
CA ILE A 115 -2.77 -1.76 -1.30
C ILE A 115 -3.31 -2.61 -0.15
N GLU A 116 -2.44 -3.10 0.74
CA GLU A 116 -2.83 -3.94 1.88
C GLU A 116 -3.72 -3.22 2.89
N GLU A 117 -3.42 -1.94 3.18
CA GLU A 117 -4.16 -1.19 4.18
C GLU A 117 -5.48 -0.58 3.67
N LEU A 118 -5.56 -0.23 2.38
CA LEU A 118 -6.69 0.52 1.81
C LEU A 118 -7.60 -0.31 0.92
N CYS A 119 -7.07 -1.32 0.22
CA CYS A 119 -7.81 -2.02 -0.84
C CYS A 119 -8.40 -3.34 -0.36
N ARG A 120 -9.64 -3.62 -0.75
CA ARG A 120 -10.27 -4.95 -0.62
C ARG A 120 -10.16 -5.73 -1.92
N ASP A 121 -10.30 -5.02 -3.03
CA ASP A 121 -10.26 -5.56 -4.38
C ASP A 121 -9.13 -4.88 -5.15
N VAL A 122 -8.50 -5.62 -6.05
CA VAL A 122 -7.36 -5.16 -6.84
C VAL A 122 -7.51 -5.58 -8.29
N VAL A 123 -7.05 -4.69 -9.19
CA VAL A 123 -6.91 -4.97 -10.60
C VAL A 123 -5.42 -4.90 -10.94
N ILE A 124 -4.85 -6.02 -11.40
CA ILE A 124 -3.44 -6.06 -11.83
C ILE A 124 -3.39 -5.93 -13.34
N ILE A 125 -2.65 -4.93 -13.82
CA ILE A 125 -2.47 -4.63 -15.23
C ILE A 125 -1.02 -4.90 -15.62
N ASN A 126 -0.82 -5.71 -16.66
CA ASN A 126 0.50 -5.97 -17.26
C ASN A 126 0.44 -5.76 -18.77
N SER A 127 1.36 -4.97 -19.32
CA SER A 127 1.46 -4.70 -20.76
C SER A 127 0.12 -4.27 -21.40
N GLY A 128 -0.68 -3.48 -20.67
CA GLY A 128 -2.00 -3.00 -21.14
C GLY A 128 -3.14 -4.00 -21.02
N LEU A 129 -2.90 -5.19 -20.47
CA LEU A 129 -3.92 -6.24 -20.27
C LEU A 129 -4.20 -6.41 -18.78
N VAL A 130 -5.48 -6.64 -18.46
CA VAL A 130 -5.88 -7.05 -17.10
C VAL A 130 -5.50 -8.51 -16.92
N VAL A 131 -4.57 -8.77 -16.00
CA VAL A 131 -4.09 -10.14 -15.70
C VAL A 131 -4.73 -10.72 -14.44
N TYR A 132 -5.31 -9.85 -13.60
CA TYR A 132 -6.10 -10.22 -12.44
C TYR A 132 -7.14 -9.12 -12.14
N ASP A 133 -8.33 -9.55 -11.75
CA ASP A 133 -9.40 -8.69 -11.24
C ASP A 133 -10.13 -9.46 -10.13
N GLY A 134 -10.08 -8.96 -8.90
CA GLY A 134 -10.71 -9.64 -7.77
C GLY A 134 -10.19 -9.19 -6.40
N SER A 135 -10.55 -9.96 -5.37
CA SER A 135 -10.20 -9.61 -3.99
C SER A 135 -8.71 -9.77 -3.71
N LEU A 136 -8.16 -8.84 -2.93
CA LEU A 136 -6.78 -8.91 -2.45
C LEU A 136 -6.53 -10.18 -1.63
N LYS A 137 -7.54 -10.62 -0.87
CA LYS A 137 -7.47 -11.88 -0.10
C LYS A 137 -7.21 -13.08 -1.01
N HIS A 138 -7.82 -13.13 -2.18
CA HIS A 138 -7.61 -14.23 -3.12
C HIS A 138 -6.21 -14.24 -3.73
N VAL A 139 -5.59 -13.07 -3.92
CA VAL A 139 -4.17 -12.99 -4.30
C VAL A 139 -3.31 -13.71 -3.26
N ASN A 140 -3.56 -13.45 -1.98
CA ASN A 140 -2.85 -14.11 -0.88
C ASN A 140 -3.14 -15.63 -0.82
N ASP A 141 -4.37 -16.04 -1.12
CA ASP A 141 -4.75 -17.47 -1.15
C ASP A 141 -4.09 -18.23 -2.32
N ILE A 142 -3.88 -17.57 -3.47
CA ILE A 142 -3.16 -18.15 -4.63
C ILE A 142 -1.68 -18.39 -4.31
N MET A 143 -1.08 -17.58 -3.45
CA MET A 143 0.28 -17.78 -2.94
C MET A 143 0.43 -19.09 -2.17
N GLY A 144 -0.66 -19.83 -2.05
CA GLY A 144 -0.73 -21.07 -1.28
C GLY A 144 -0.44 -20.75 0.18
N ASN A 145 -1.33 -20.93 1.04
CA ASN A 145 -1.28 -20.97 2.52
C ASN A 145 0.13 -21.09 3.16
N LYS A 146 1.13 -20.40 2.56
CA LYS A 146 2.55 -20.48 2.89
C LYS A 146 2.96 -19.43 3.91
N LYS A 147 3.94 -19.74 4.68
CA LYS A 147 4.58 -18.86 5.66
C LYS A 147 6.09 -18.87 5.46
N ARG A 148 6.71 -17.74 5.81
CA ARG A 148 8.15 -17.61 5.93
C ARG A 148 8.55 -17.69 7.39
N LEU A 149 9.49 -18.60 7.66
CA LEU A 149 10.11 -18.76 8.96
C LEU A 149 11.56 -18.31 8.83
N SER A 150 11.89 -17.14 9.38
CA SER A 150 13.26 -16.60 9.41
C SER A 150 13.88 -16.92 10.77
N PHE A 151 15.05 -17.52 10.76
CA PHE A 151 15.81 -17.88 11.97
C PHE A 151 17.16 -17.21 11.94
N GLN A 152 17.53 -16.60 13.07
CA GLN A 152 18.88 -16.12 13.32
C GLN A 152 19.64 -17.20 14.10
N LEU A 153 20.78 -17.63 13.57
CA LEU A 153 21.60 -18.70 14.12
C LEU A 153 22.83 -18.15 14.84
N ALA A 154 23.26 -18.81 15.93
CA ALA A 154 24.49 -18.46 16.64
C ALA A 154 25.77 -18.83 15.88
N LYS A 155 25.67 -19.70 14.89
CA LYS A 155 26.77 -20.11 14.02
C LYS A 155 26.28 -20.43 12.62
N GLN A 156 27.18 -20.32 11.65
CA GLN A 156 26.87 -20.69 10.25
C GLN A 156 26.58 -22.20 10.15
N VAL A 157 25.56 -22.53 9.37
CA VAL A 157 25.16 -23.90 9.06
C VAL A 157 25.12 -24.06 7.54
N PRO A 158 25.77 -25.08 6.97
CA PRO A 158 25.78 -25.32 5.52
C PRO A 158 24.37 -25.46 4.96
N LYS A 159 24.13 -24.92 3.76
CA LYS A 159 22.82 -24.92 3.10
C LYS A 159 22.26 -26.34 2.94
N GLU A 160 23.11 -27.31 2.63
CA GLU A 160 22.75 -28.72 2.46
C GLU A 160 22.14 -29.34 3.75
N GLN A 161 22.56 -28.83 4.90
CA GLN A 161 21.97 -29.25 6.19
C GLN A 161 20.64 -28.56 6.47
N LEU A 162 20.45 -27.35 5.93
CA LEU A 162 19.23 -26.57 6.13
C LEU A 162 18.08 -27.11 5.27
N GLU A 163 18.34 -27.60 4.07
CA GLU A 163 17.34 -28.10 3.12
C GLU A 163 16.47 -29.25 3.67
N ARG A 164 16.93 -29.96 4.67
CA ARG A 164 16.15 -31.04 5.36
C ARG A 164 14.99 -30.53 6.21
N TYR A 165 14.98 -29.22 6.56
CA TYR A 165 13.94 -28.63 7.38
C TYR A 165 12.80 -28.00 6.58
N GLY A 166 13.03 -27.76 5.28
CA GLY A 166 12.05 -27.15 4.40
C GLY A 166 12.71 -26.51 3.18
N HIS A 167 11.90 -25.86 2.36
CA HIS A 167 12.40 -25.10 1.21
C HIS A 167 13.13 -23.86 1.71
N VAL A 168 14.44 -23.75 1.43
CA VAL A 168 15.29 -22.62 1.81
C VAL A 168 15.16 -21.53 0.77
N CYS A 169 14.50 -20.41 1.11
CA CYS A 169 14.39 -19.22 0.26
C CYS A 169 15.64 -18.35 0.32
N ARG A 170 16.22 -18.21 1.52
CA ARG A 170 17.41 -17.40 1.78
C ARG A 170 18.27 -18.07 2.82
N ALA A 171 19.57 -18.11 2.59
CA ALA A 171 20.57 -18.53 3.57
C ALA A 171 21.79 -17.62 3.41
N GLU A 172 21.99 -16.72 4.36
CA GLU A 172 23.08 -15.73 4.37
C GLU A 172 23.70 -15.73 5.77
N ASP A 173 25.00 -15.92 5.85
CA ASP A 173 25.80 -15.91 7.07
C ASP A 173 25.15 -16.65 8.26
N TYR A 174 24.44 -15.91 9.10
CA TYR A 174 23.78 -16.39 10.32
C TYR A 174 22.25 -16.37 10.22
N GLU A 175 21.69 -16.05 9.05
CA GLU A 175 20.24 -16.00 8.83
C GLU A 175 19.79 -17.03 7.81
N VAL A 176 18.72 -17.75 8.13
CA VAL A 176 18.05 -18.67 7.20
C VAL A 176 16.55 -18.40 7.20
N THR A 177 15.97 -18.37 5.99
CA THR A 177 14.53 -18.26 5.81
C THR A 177 14.00 -19.47 5.06
N PHE A 178 13.04 -20.16 5.68
CA PHE A 178 12.32 -21.27 5.07
C PHE A 178 10.94 -20.81 4.60
N GLU A 179 10.49 -21.32 3.48
CA GLU A 179 9.10 -21.24 3.05
C GLU A 179 8.42 -22.59 3.33
N VAL A 180 7.35 -22.53 4.11
CA VAL A 180 6.62 -23.73 4.54
C VAL A 180 5.11 -23.53 4.42
N GLU A 181 4.37 -24.63 4.24
CA GLU A 181 2.92 -24.60 4.32
C GLU A 181 2.48 -24.17 5.73
N ARG A 182 1.38 -23.39 5.84
CA ARG A 182 0.86 -22.92 7.12
C ARG A 182 0.62 -24.02 8.12
N SER A 183 0.19 -25.19 7.65
CA SER A 183 0.01 -26.40 8.46
C SER A 183 1.31 -26.98 9.02
N GLN A 184 2.44 -26.69 8.38
CA GLN A 184 3.76 -27.23 8.73
C GLN A 184 4.59 -26.26 9.59
N VAL A 185 4.11 -25.03 9.82
CA VAL A 185 4.82 -23.99 10.58
C VAL A 185 5.32 -24.52 11.94
N ASN A 186 4.42 -25.09 12.74
CA ASN A 186 4.77 -25.58 14.07
C ASN A 186 5.77 -26.73 14.02
N THR A 187 5.63 -27.63 13.06
CA THR A 187 6.53 -28.77 12.89
C THR A 187 7.92 -28.32 12.49
N CYS A 188 8.02 -27.47 11.46
CA CYS A 188 9.29 -26.93 11.00
C CYS A 188 9.97 -26.10 12.09
N ALA A 189 9.24 -25.15 12.71
CA ALA A 189 9.79 -24.31 13.77
C ALA A 189 10.29 -25.13 14.95
N SER A 190 9.52 -26.12 15.43
CA SER A 190 9.92 -26.97 16.54
C SER A 190 11.17 -27.78 16.21
N LEU A 191 11.28 -28.29 14.99
CA LEU A 191 12.44 -29.08 14.56
C LEU A 191 13.70 -28.22 14.48
N VAL A 192 13.61 -27.03 13.85
CA VAL A 192 14.73 -26.09 13.72
C VAL A 192 15.19 -25.61 15.09
N LEU A 193 14.27 -25.21 15.99
CA LEU A 193 14.57 -24.71 17.33
C LEU A 193 15.23 -25.80 18.20
N LYS A 194 14.91 -27.06 17.95
CA LYS A 194 15.48 -28.20 18.72
C LYS A 194 16.86 -28.60 18.24
N GLU A 195 17.11 -28.52 16.93
CA GLU A 195 18.32 -29.13 16.33
C GLU A 195 19.39 -28.11 15.96
N LEU A 196 19.01 -26.83 15.77
CA LEU A 196 19.92 -25.76 15.40
C LEU A 196 20.11 -24.74 16.54
N PRO A 197 21.27 -24.09 16.61
CA PRO A 197 21.56 -23.05 17.62
C PRO A 197 20.87 -21.73 17.28
N VAL A 198 19.55 -21.68 17.43
CA VAL A 198 18.73 -20.50 17.12
C VAL A 198 18.87 -19.46 18.23
N VAL A 199 19.10 -18.20 17.85
CA VAL A 199 19.14 -17.02 18.73
C VAL A 199 17.79 -16.33 18.75
N ASP A 200 17.17 -16.19 17.56
CA ASP A 200 15.87 -15.55 17.38
C ASP A 200 15.15 -16.15 16.18
N PHE A 201 13.82 -16.02 16.15
CA PHE A 201 13.05 -16.42 14.98
C PHE A 201 11.80 -15.57 14.80
N ASN A 202 11.37 -15.45 13.54
CA ASN A 202 10.15 -14.76 13.16
C ASN A 202 9.35 -15.61 12.16
N ALA A 203 8.01 -15.55 12.27
CA ALA A 203 7.09 -16.19 11.34
C ALA A 203 6.21 -15.11 10.68
N ALA A 204 6.34 -14.95 9.38
CA ALA A 204 5.61 -13.95 8.60
C ALA A 204 4.82 -14.59 7.45
N ASP A 205 3.83 -13.88 6.94
CA ASP A 205 3.21 -14.25 5.67
C ASP A 205 4.21 -13.99 4.52
N VAL A 206 4.04 -14.71 3.41
CA VAL A 206 4.80 -14.43 2.19
C VAL A 206 4.39 -13.04 1.68
N PRO A 207 5.35 -12.16 1.32
CA PRO A 207 5.02 -10.83 0.83
C PRO A 207 4.08 -10.86 -0.38
N ILE A 208 3.08 -9.97 -0.39
CA ILE A 208 2.07 -9.92 -1.45
C ILE A 208 2.67 -9.57 -2.81
N GLU A 209 3.81 -8.85 -2.80
CA GLU A 209 4.60 -8.53 -3.99
C GLU A 209 4.94 -9.77 -4.80
N GLU A 210 5.24 -10.88 -4.14
CA GLU A 210 5.58 -12.14 -4.82
C GLU A 210 4.35 -12.75 -5.46
N GLY A 211 3.17 -12.64 -4.82
CA GLY A 211 1.90 -13.06 -5.43
C GLY A 211 1.59 -12.28 -6.69
N ILE A 212 1.78 -10.99 -6.63
CA ILE A 212 1.62 -10.11 -7.79
C ILE A 212 2.63 -10.46 -8.88
N ALA A 213 3.91 -10.69 -8.53
CA ALA A 213 4.95 -11.09 -9.47
C ALA A 213 4.58 -12.39 -10.24
N MET A 214 3.97 -13.36 -9.58
CA MET A 214 3.50 -14.59 -10.24
C MET A 214 2.46 -14.33 -11.33
N PHE A 215 1.60 -13.32 -11.18
CA PHE A 215 0.66 -12.94 -12.26
C PHE A 215 1.39 -12.31 -13.44
N TYR A 216 2.45 -11.54 -13.20
CA TYR A 216 3.28 -10.99 -14.28
C TYR A 216 4.01 -12.08 -15.06
N GLU A 217 4.60 -13.07 -14.38
CA GLU A 217 5.30 -14.20 -15.03
C GLU A 217 4.35 -15.07 -15.85
N LYS A 218 3.17 -15.41 -15.31
CA LYS A 218 2.16 -16.20 -16.04
C LYS A 218 1.63 -15.47 -17.27
N ALA A 219 1.56 -14.16 -17.25
CA ALA A 219 1.11 -13.36 -18.39
C ALA A 219 2.25 -13.21 -19.44
N GLY A 220 3.52 -13.09 -19.02
CA GLY A 220 4.68 -13.01 -19.90
C GLY A 220 5.02 -14.32 -20.63
N GLY A 221 4.70 -15.47 -20.02
CA GLY A 221 4.93 -16.79 -20.66
C GLY A 221 3.98 -17.14 -21.80
N LYS A 222 2.92 -16.36 -22.05
CA LYS A 222 1.97 -16.59 -23.13
C LYS A 222 2.28 -15.87 -24.45
N THR A 223 3.36 -15.09 -24.52
CA THR A 223 3.70 -14.29 -25.71
C THR A 223 4.75 -14.92 -26.62
N ASN A 224 5.22 -16.17 -26.36
CA ASN A 224 6.26 -16.80 -27.19
C ASN A 224 5.85 -18.08 -27.95
N ASP A 225 4.54 -18.42 -28.01
CA ASP A 225 4.09 -19.54 -28.84
C ASP A 225 3.03 -19.04 -29.85
N GLY A 226 3.47 -18.29 -30.87
CA GLY A 226 2.58 -17.80 -31.91
C GLY A 226 3.27 -17.06 -33.04
N GLU A 227 4.24 -17.70 -33.70
CA GLU A 227 4.61 -17.47 -35.10
C GLU A 227 4.95 -18.81 -35.77
#